data_ac3dfdd5e1fa17a63d0bb93b2fc449eb
#
_entry.id   ac3dfdd5e1fa17a63d0bb93b2fc449eb
#
_cell.length_a   1.000
_cell.length_b   1.000
_cell.length_c   1.000
_cell.angle_alpha   90.00
_cell.angle_beta   90.00
_cell.angle_gamma   90.00
#
_symmetry.space_group_name_H-M   'P 1'
#
loop_
_entity.id
_entity.type
_entity.pdbx_description
1 polymer ?
#
loop_
_entity_poly.entity_id
_entity_poly.type
_entity_poly.pdbx_seq_one_letter_code
_entity_poly.pdbx_strand_id
1 'polypeptide(L)'
;MINGIVIIHKEPDYTSHDVVAKMRGICGQKKVGHTGTLDPMATGVLPVCLGSATKVCDMLADREKEYVAELLLGVETDTQDITGKRLAERNPEVSAEMVREAILSFQGEYSQIPPMYSALKVNGKKLYELARAGKEVERRPRAVYIRELEILECSLPVVRFRVICSKGTYIRTLCADIGEKLGCGGTMQSLRRTAVGAFRLEDAYTLEELQQLKDGGRLREAILPVDSVFGSCPVLHVRREYLRLLDNGNAILPEQTAEKELYAPDRWVRMYGADESFCGIYAYEADRKRYRPVKMFLEKE
;
A
#
# COMPACT_ATOMS: atom_id res chain seq x y z
N MET A 1 4.74 19.61 14.84
CA MET A 1 4.78 18.71 13.67
C MET A 1 3.49 17.92 13.64
N ILE A 2 2.91 17.66 12.47
CA ILE A 2 1.70 16.82 12.33
C ILE A 2 2.14 15.36 12.24
N ASN A 3 1.54 14.48 13.06
CA ASN A 3 1.77 13.04 13.04
C ASN A 3 0.47 12.30 12.78
N GLY A 4 0.49 11.33 11.90
CA GLY A 4 -0.69 10.53 11.56
C GLY A 4 -0.69 10.06 10.12
N ILE A 5 -1.83 9.58 9.66
CA ILE A 5 -2.02 9.00 8.33
C ILE A 5 -3.17 9.73 7.65
N VAL A 6 -2.97 10.12 6.42
CA VAL A 6 -4.01 10.67 5.55
C VAL A 6 -4.25 9.71 4.40
N ILE A 7 -5.51 9.41 4.14
CA ILE A 7 -5.89 8.59 3.00
C ILE A 7 -6.14 9.53 1.82
N ILE A 8 -5.31 9.41 0.79
CA ILE A 8 -5.42 10.29 -0.37
C ILE A 8 -6.03 9.54 -1.54
N HIS A 9 -7.02 10.14 -2.19
CA HIS A 9 -7.44 9.77 -3.52
C HIS A 9 -6.46 10.35 -4.51
N LYS A 10 -5.45 9.54 -4.90
CA LYS A 10 -4.53 9.95 -5.95
C LYS A 10 -5.27 10.09 -7.28
N GLU A 11 -5.22 11.27 -7.83
CA GLU A 11 -5.76 11.58 -9.15
C GLU A 11 -4.82 11.11 -10.28
N PRO A 12 -5.29 10.98 -11.53
CA PRO A 12 -4.42 10.62 -12.65
C PRO A 12 -3.34 11.68 -12.85
N ASP A 13 -2.28 11.31 -13.59
CA ASP A 13 -1.14 12.14 -13.96
C ASP A 13 -0.21 12.59 -12.83
N TYR A 14 -0.55 12.30 -11.58
CA TYR A 14 0.37 12.43 -10.45
C TYR A 14 1.15 11.14 -10.24
N THR A 15 2.47 11.25 -10.01
CA THR A 15 3.21 10.16 -9.37
C THR A 15 2.91 10.13 -7.85
N SER A 16 3.12 9.00 -7.20
CA SER A 16 3.00 8.94 -5.73
C SER A 16 4.00 9.89 -5.02
N HIS A 17 5.13 10.21 -5.66
CA HIS A 17 6.10 11.19 -5.15
C HIS A 17 5.59 12.63 -5.28
N ASP A 18 4.87 12.97 -6.35
CA ASP A 18 4.25 14.29 -6.52
C ASP A 18 3.20 14.52 -5.44
N VAL A 19 2.40 13.50 -5.12
CA VAL A 19 1.45 13.55 -3.99
C VAL A 19 2.18 13.83 -2.67
N VAL A 20 3.30 13.13 -2.40
CA VAL A 20 4.13 13.40 -1.21
C VAL A 20 4.67 14.83 -1.21
N ALA A 21 5.14 15.33 -2.37
CA ALA A 21 5.64 16.69 -2.49
C ALA A 21 4.55 17.75 -2.21
N LYS A 22 3.34 17.56 -2.76
CA LYS A 22 2.17 18.40 -2.47
C LYS A 22 1.80 18.37 -0.99
N MET A 23 1.75 17.18 -0.39
CA MET A 23 1.45 17.01 1.03
C MET A 23 2.48 17.68 1.95
N ARG A 24 3.76 17.71 1.57
CA ARG A 24 4.77 18.49 2.31
C ARG A 24 4.43 19.98 2.35
N GLY A 25 3.95 20.54 1.23
CA GLY A 25 3.47 21.93 1.15
C GLY A 25 2.21 22.16 1.98
N ILE A 26 1.21 21.28 1.86
CA ILE A 26 -0.04 21.36 2.62
C ILE A 26 0.23 21.31 4.13
N CYS A 27 1.04 20.35 4.59
CA CYS A 27 1.32 20.16 6.02
C CYS A 27 2.44 21.08 6.56
N GLY A 28 3.18 21.78 5.71
CA GLY A 28 4.31 22.62 6.12
C GLY A 28 5.46 21.83 6.76
N GLN A 29 5.68 20.57 6.37
CA GLN A 29 6.70 19.70 6.97
C GLN A 29 7.37 18.77 5.96
N LYS A 30 8.66 18.45 6.21
CA LYS A 30 9.46 17.61 5.29
C LYS A 30 9.19 16.11 5.46
N LYS A 31 8.86 15.66 6.68
CA LYS A 31 8.73 14.24 7.01
C LYS A 31 7.35 13.71 6.59
N VAL A 32 7.26 13.28 5.33
CA VAL A 32 6.08 12.73 4.68
C VAL A 32 6.51 11.56 3.80
N GLY A 33 5.79 10.44 3.85
CA GLY A 33 6.03 9.24 3.06
C GLY A 33 4.73 8.56 2.64
N HIS A 34 4.77 7.67 1.64
CA HIS A 34 3.61 6.89 1.20
C HIS A 34 3.84 5.39 1.40
N THR A 35 2.77 4.60 1.41
CA THR A 35 2.79 3.17 1.75
C THR A 35 2.80 2.22 0.56
N GLY A 36 2.95 2.72 -0.66
CA GLY A 36 2.99 1.89 -1.88
C GLY A 36 2.71 2.71 -3.13
N THR A 37 3.58 2.58 -4.10
CA THR A 37 3.51 3.32 -5.35
C THR A 37 2.26 2.94 -6.15
N LEU A 38 1.64 3.94 -6.76
CA LEU A 38 0.71 3.84 -7.87
C LEU A 38 1.37 4.40 -9.12
N ASP A 39 1.12 3.78 -10.26
CA ASP A 39 1.56 4.29 -11.56
C ASP A 39 0.92 5.67 -11.83
N PRO A 40 1.52 6.55 -12.66
CA PRO A 40 0.98 7.89 -12.91
C PRO A 40 -0.48 7.87 -13.38
N MET A 41 -0.82 7.00 -14.32
CA MET A 41 -2.19 6.85 -14.83
C MET A 41 -3.18 6.25 -13.83
N ALA A 42 -2.69 5.47 -12.86
CA ALA A 42 -3.54 4.82 -11.86
C ALA A 42 -4.09 5.82 -10.84
N THR A 43 -5.29 5.55 -10.37
CA THR A 43 -6.00 6.40 -9.39
C THR A 43 -6.29 5.66 -8.09
N GLY A 44 -6.82 6.37 -7.10
CA GLY A 44 -7.40 5.76 -5.91
C GLY A 44 -6.54 5.85 -4.66
N VAL A 45 -6.77 4.94 -3.73
CA VAL A 45 -6.28 4.97 -2.35
C VAL A 45 -4.77 4.99 -2.26
N LEU A 46 -4.21 6.08 -1.73
CA LEU A 46 -2.80 6.23 -1.42
C LEU A 46 -2.64 6.69 0.03
N PRO A 47 -2.41 5.78 0.99
CA PRO A 47 -2.14 6.20 2.36
C PRO A 47 -0.80 6.93 2.44
N VAL A 48 -0.82 8.13 3.02
CA VAL A 48 0.35 9.00 3.22
C VAL A 48 0.56 9.19 4.71
N CYS A 49 1.77 8.87 5.17
CA CYS A 49 2.18 8.96 6.55
C CYS A 49 2.90 10.29 6.82
N LEU A 50 2.53 10.95 7.90
CA LEU A 50 3.04 12.25 8.32
C LEU A 50 3.88 12.12 9.59
N GLY A 51 5.01 12.78 9.68
CA GLY A 51 5.84 12.86 10.87
C GLY A 51 6.28 11.47 11.39
N SER A 52 6.01 11.17 12.67
CA SER A 52 6.38 9.89 13.28
C SER A 52 5.71 8.68 12.60
N ALA A 53 4.53 8.88 11.98
CA ALA A 53 3.82 7.82 11.23
C ALA A 53 4.59 7.31 10.00
N THR A 54 5.60 8.03 9.49
CA THR A 54 6.46 7.49 8.41
C THR A 54 7.15 6.18 8.79
N LYS A 55 7.28 5.91 10.09
CA LYS A 55 7.83 4.65 10.59
C LYS A 55 6.93 3.43 10.32
N VAL A 56 5.63 3.60 10.02
CA VAL A 56 4.71 2.50 9.70
C VAL A 56 4.53 2.29 8.19
N CYS A 57 5.18 3.09 7.33
CA CYS A 57 5.04 2.96 5.88
C CYS A 57 5.28 1.52 5.39
N ASP A 58 6.36 0.89 5.85
CA ASP A 58 6.72 -0.48 5.43
C ASP A 58 5.66 -1.50 5.88
N MET A 59 5.13 -1.34 7.11
CA MET A 59 4.10 -2.23 7.66
C MET A 59 2.77 -2.11 6.89
N LEU A 60 2.42 -0.91 6.47
CA LEU A 60 1.24 -0.65 5.65
C LEU A 60 1.46 -1.07 4.19
N ALA A 61 2.70 -0.98 3.69
CA ALA A 61 3.05 -1.47 2.37
C ALA A 61 2.87 -2.99 2.23
N ASP A 62 2.91 -3.73 3.33
CA ASP A 62 2.74 -5.19 3.37
C ASP A 62 1.27 -5.63 3.35
N ARG A 63 0.32 -4.72 3.53
CA ARG A 63 -1.12 -5.02 3.50
C ARG A 63 -1.57 -5.42 2.10
N GLU A 64 -2.63 -6.24 2.02
CA GLU A 64 -3.32 -6.53 0.76
C GLU A 64 -3.85 -5.25 0.10
N LYS A 65 -3.99 -5.28 -1.21
CA LYS A 65 -4.57 -4.20 -2.00
C LYS A 65 -5.75 -4.74 -2.80
N GLU A 66 -6.75 -3.90 -2.94
CA GLU A 66 -7.87 -4.13 -3.84
C GLU A 66 -7.80 -3.13 -5.00
N TYR A 67 -8.02 -3.65 -6.20
CA TYR A 67 -8.03 -2.83 -7.41
C TYR A 67 -9.27 -3.17 -8.25
N VAL A 68 -9.74 -2.17 -8.98
CA VAL A 68 -10.58 -2.33 -10.15
C VAL A 68 -9.74 -1.96 -11.36
N ALA A 69 -9.63 -2.87 -12.31
CA ALA A 69 -8.84 -2.72 -13.52
C ALA A 69 -9.69 -2.94 -14.76
N GLU A 70 -9.32 -2.27 -15.85
CA GLU A 70 -9.81 -2.55 -17.20
C GLU A 70 -8.68 -3.17 -18.01
N LEU A 71 -8.93 -4.36 -18.53
CA LEU A 71 -8.06 -5.07 -19.47
C LEU A 71 -8.58 -4.83 -20.88
N LEU A 72 -7.73 -4.33 -21.76
CA LEU A 72 -7.97 -4.26 -23.21
C LEU A 72 -7.29 -5.48 -23.86
N LEU A 73 -8.08 -6.38 -24.40
CA LEU A 73 -7.61 -7.54 -25.17
C LEU A 73 -7.23 -7.13 -26.61
N GLY A 74 -6.32 -7.87 -27.20
CA GLY A 74 -5.88 -7.67 -28.57
C GLY A 74 -4.74 -6.65 -28.72
N VAL A 75 -4.30 -5.99 -27.66
CA VAL A 75 -3.24 -4.98 -27.69
C VAL A 75 -2.09 -5.38 -26.77
N GLU A 76 -0.86 -5.29 -27.25
CA GLU A 76 0.36 -5.46 -26.44
C GLU A 76 1.16 -4.15 -26.45
N THR A 77 1.69 -3.74 -25.30
CA THR A 77 2.54 -2.57 -25.15
C THR A 77 3.81 -2.88 -24.36
N ASP A 78 4.85 -2.08 -24.56
CA ASP A 78 6.13 -2.23 -23.85
C ASP A 78 6.06 -1.95 -22.35
N THR A 79 5.07 -1.16 -21.90
CA THR A 79 4.81 -0.87 -20.49
C THR A 79 3.77 -1.79 -19.85
N GLN A 80 3.07 -2.62 -20.65
CA GLN A 80 1.92 -3.44 -20.26
C GLN A 80 0.70 -2.60 -19.82
N ASP A 81 0.69 -1.30 -20.09
CA ASP A 81 -0.44 -0.39 -19.94
C ASP A 81 -0.64 0.45 -21.20
N ILE A 82 -1.79 1.13 -21.31
CA ILE A 82 -2.18 1.87 -22.53
C ILE A 82 -1.26 3.07 -22.86
N THR A 83 -0.41 3.51 -21.92
CA THR A 83 0.51 4.65 -22.10
C THR A 83 1.79 4.25 -22.83
N GLY A 84 2.04 2.96 -22.98
CA GLY A 84 3.21 2.42 -23.64
C GLY A 84 3.13 2.46 -25.18
N LYS A 85 4.29 2.17 -25.80
CA LYS A 85 4.35 1.98 -27.24
C LYS A 85 3.67 0.66 -27.61
N ARG A 86 2.73 0.68 -28.57
CA ARG A 86 2.11 -0.55 -29.09
C ARG A 86 3.17 -1.42 -29.78
N LEU A 87 3.23 -2.68 -29.38
CA LEU A 87 4.10 -3.70 -29.94
C LEU A 87 3.35 -4.62 -30.91
N ALA A 88 2.08 -4.93 -30.61
CA ALA A 88 1.19 -5.72 -31.45
C ALA A 88 -0.26 -5.28 -31.26
N GLU A 89 -1.07 -5.49 -32.31
CA GLU A 89 -2.51 -5.30 -32.28
C GLU A 89 -3.16 -6.42 -33.11
N ARG A 90 -4.17 -7.08 -32.52
CA ARG A 90 -4.90 -8.21 -33.12
C ARG A 90 -6.37 -8.10 -32.77
N ASN A 91 -7.24 -8.62 -33.63
CA ASN A 91 -8.64 -8.79 -33.26
C ASN A 91 -8.74 -9.99 -32.33
N PRO A 92 -9.24 -9.84 -31.08
CA PRO A 92 -9.36 -10.97 -30.16
C PRO A 92 -10.53 -11.89 -30.57
N GLU A 93 -10.20 -13.08 -31.05
CA GLU A 93 -11.18 -14.12 -31.38
C GLU A 93 -11.45 -14.99 -30.14
N VAL A 94 -12.06 -14.42 -29.11
CA VAL A 94 -12.32 -15.07 -27.83
C VAL A 94 -13.77 -14.87 -27.40
N SER A 95 -14.35 -15.88 -26.72
CA SER A 95 -15.67 -15.77 -26.10
C SER A 95 -15.59 -15.23 -24.68
N ALA A 96 -16.69 -14.72 -24.14
CA ALA A 96 -16.78 -14.28 -22.76
C ALA A 96 -16.48 -15.42 -21.76
N GLU A 97 -16.84 -16.66 -22.08
CA GLU A 97 -16.53 -17.85 -21.28
C GLU A 97 -15.02 -18.11 -21.21
N MET A 98 -14.34 -18.11 -22.37
CA MET A 98 -12.87 -18.26 -22.42
C MET A 98 -12.17 -17.19 -21.58
N VAL A 99 -12.63 -15.95 -21.68
CA VAL A 99 -12.08 -14.82 -20.91
C VAL A 99 -12.30 -15.02 -19.40
N ARG A 100 -13.51 -15.46 -19.02
CA ARG A 100 -13.82 -15.76 -17.61
C ARG A 100 -12.92 -16.85 -17.06
N GLU A 101 -12.77 -17.95 -17.77
CA GLU A 101 -11.92 -19.07 -17.35
C GLU A 101 -10.45 -18.63 -17.25
N ALA A 102 -9.95 -17.88 -18.22
CA ALA A 102 -8.58 -17.37 -18.22
C ALA A 102 -8.31 -16.46 -17.02
N ILE A 103 -9.19 -15.48 -16.73
CA ILE A 103 -9.04 -14.56 -15.61
C ILE A 103 -9.07 -15.35 -14.28
N LEU A 104 -10.09 -16.18 -14.06
CA LEU A 104 -10.26 -16.89 -12.78
C LEU A 104 -9.14 -17.89 -12.50
N SER A 105 -8.44 -18.38 -13.54
CA SER A 105 -7.31 -19.29 -13.36
C SER A 105 -6.08 -18.66 -12.71
N PHE A 106 -6.02 -17.33 -12.60
CA PHE A 106 -4.94 -16.63 -11.87
C PHE A 106 -5.23 -16.48 -10.37
N GLN A 107 -6.39 -16.92 -9.87
CA GLN A 107 -6.68 -16.89 -8.45
C GLN A 107 -5.84 -17.92 -7.69
N GLY A 108 -5.31 -17.52 -6.52
CA GLY A 108 -4.40 -18.31 -5.72
C GLY A 108 -2.93 -17.91 -5.87
N GLU A 109 -2.04 -18.86 -5.76
CA GLU A 109 -0.60 -18.65 -5.98
C GLU A 109 -0.31 -18.40 -7.46
N TYR A 110 0.40 -17.33 -7.73
CA TYR A 110 0.73 -16.88 -9.07
C TYR A 110 2.19 -16.44 -9.15
N SER A 111 2.94 -17.02 -10.08
CA SER A 111 4.34 -16.68 -10.32
C SER A 111 4.44 -15.61 -11.40
N GLN A 112 4.70 -14.38 -11.01
CA GLN A 112 4.67 -13.21 -11.88
C GLN A 112 6.09 -12.70 -12.19
N ILE A 113 6.40 -12.42 -13.46
CA ILE A 113 7.61 -11.72 -13.87
C ILE A 113 7.35 -10.21 -13.79
N PRO A 114 8.02 -9.46 -12.89
CA PRO A 114 7.80 -8.04 -12.75
C PRO A 114 8.08 -7.27 -14.06
N PRO A 115 7.32 -6.19 -14.37
CA PRO A 115 7.56 -5.42 -15.58
C PRO A 115 8.87 -4.64 -15.51
N MET A 116 9.48 -4.35 -16.68
CA MET A 116 10.67 -3.49 -16.76
C MET A 116 10.41 -2.08 -16.21
N TYR A 117 9.20 -1.57 -16.41
CA TYR A 117 8.79 -0.27 -15.87
C TYR A 117 8.31 -0.41 -14.40
N SER A 118 9.23 -0.81 -13.50
CA SER A 118 8.95 -0.94 -12.07
C SER A 118 10.04 -0.30 -11.21
N ALA A 119 9.71 -0.03 -9.94
CA ALA A 119 10.65 0.53 -8.96
C ALA A 119 11.59 -0.52 -8.32
N LEU A 120 11.51 -1.77 -8.75
CA LEU A 120 12.41 -2.83 -8.30
C LEU A 120 13.85 -2.51 -8.70
N LYS A 121 14.79 -2.84 -7.81
CA LYS A 121 16.22 -2.63 -8.05
C LYS A 121 16.89 -3.93 -8.49
N VAL A 122 17.67 -3.85 -9.55
CA VAL A 122 18.61 -4.88 -10.00
C VAL A 122 19.99 -4.23 -10.07
N ASN A 123 20.95 -4.81 -9.39
CA ASN A 123 22.31 -4.27 -9.29
C ASN A 123 22.37 -2.78 -8.85
N GLY A 124 21.50 -2.40 -7.90
CA GLY A 124 21.42 -1.05 -7.33
C GLY A 124 20.65 -0.02 -8.18
N LYS A 125 20.30 -0.31 -9.43
CA LYS A 125 19.52 0.57 -10.33
C LYS A 125 18.06 0.11 -10.39
N LYS A 126 17.14 1.06 -10.48
CA LYS A 126 15.72 0.73 -10.64
C LYS A 126 15.45 0.26 -12.06
N LEU A 127 14.56 -0.74 -12.22
CA LEU A 127 14.24 -1.32 -13.52
C LEU A 127 13.73 -0.28 -14.52
N TYR A 128 12.89 0.66 -14.08
CA TYR A 128 12.39 1.72 -14.98
C TYR A 128 13.49 2.66 -15.50
N GLU A 129 14.60 2.85 -14.75
CA GLU A 129 15.75 3.64 -15.21
C GLU A 129 16.50 2.90 -16.31
N LEU A 130 16.61 1.58 -16.20
CA LEU A 130 17.22 0.72 -17.22
C LEU A 130 16.34 0.67 -18.47
N ALA A 131 15.02 0.51 -18.30
CA ALA A 131 14.06 0.51 -19.42
C ALA A 131 14.12 1.83 -20.22
N ARG A 132 14.14 2.98 -19.55
CA ARG A 132 14.29 4.29 -20.22
C ARG A 132 15.62 4.45 -20.94
N ALA A 133 16.66 3.76 -20.50
CA ALA A 133 17.95 3.71 -21.17
C ALA A 133 18.02 2.65 -22.28
N GLY A 134 16.89 2.03 -22.66
CA GLY A 134 16.81 0.99 -23.68
C GLY A 134 17.49 -0.34 -23.28
N LYS A 135 17.72 -0.55 -21.98
CA LYS A 135 18.39 -1.76 -21.47
C LYS A 135 17.35 -2.72 -20.90
N GLU A 136 17.29 -3.89 -21.46
CA GLU A 136 16.53 -5.01 -20.90
C GLU A 136 17.44 -5.85 -20.00
N VAL A 137 16.90 -6.32 -18.86
CA VAL A 137 17.60 -7.17 -17.91
C VAL A 137 16.72 -8.37 -17.54
N GLU A 138 17.35 -9.48 -17.28
CA GLU A 138 16.65 -10.66 -16.79
C GLU A 138 15.96 -10.36 -15.45
N ARG A 139 14.69 -10.75 -15.35
CA ARG A 139 13.86 -10.57 -14.16
C ARG A 139 13.44 -11.93 -13.63
N ARG A 140 13.69 -12.16 -12.37
CA ARG A 140 13.27 -13.41 -11.72
C ARG A 140 11.78 -13.38 -11.42
N PRO A 141 11.04 -14.45 -11.67
CA PRO A 141 9.67 -14.60 -11.24
C PRO A 141 9.54 -14.39 -9.72
N ARG A 142 8.41 -13.85 -9.29
CA ARG A 142 8.07 -13.65 -7.89
C ARG A 142 6.71 -14.27 -7.60
N ALA A 143 6.65 -15.05 -6.53
CA ALA A 143 5.38 -15.54 -6.04
C ALA A 143 4.56 -14.36 -5.47
N VAL A 144 3.35 -14.22 -5.96
CA VAL A 144 2.31 -13.34 -5.45
C VAL A 144 1.06 -14.17 -5.19
N TYR A 145 0.14 -13.65 -4.41
CA TYR A 145 -1.10 -14.34 -4.10
C TYR A 145 -2.29 -13.47 -4.48
N ILE A 146 -3.16 -13.99 -5.32
CA ILE A 146 -4.42 -13.36 -5.71
C ILE A 146 -5.53 -14.03 -4.90
N ARG A 147 -6.03 -13.30 -3.89
CA ARG A 147 -7.04 -13.82 -2.99
C ARG A 147 -8.41 -13.94 -3.66
N GLU A 148 -8.74 -12.95 -4.48
CA GLU A 148 -10.04 -12.86 -5.12
C GLU A 148 -9.92 -12.19 -6.49
N LEU A 149 -10.63 -12.74 -7.47
CA LEU A 149 -10.86 -12.18 -8.79
C LEU A 149 -12.36 -12.22 -9.11
N GLU A 150 -12.91 -11.09 -9.48
CA GLU A 150 -14.31 -10.95 -9.84
C GLU A 150 -14.42 -10.15 -11.13
N ILE A 151 -15.14 -10.71 -12.12
CA ILE A 151 -15.43 -9.99 -13.36
C ILE A 151 -16.66 -9.13 -13.13
N LEU A 152 -16.46 -7.81 -13.25
CA LEU A 152 -17.53 -6.83 -13.07
C LEU A 152 -18.30 -6.60 -14.37
N GLU A 153 -17.58 -6.60 -15.51
CA GLU A 153 -18.14 -6.38 -16.84
C GLU A 153 -17.25 -7.03 -17.90
N CYS A 154 -17.88 -7.62 -18.92
CA CYS A 154 -17.19 -8.21 -20.06
C CYS A 154 -17.83 -7.71 -21.35
N SER A 155 -17.30 -6.60 -21.89
CA SER A 155 -17.74 -5.95 -23.13
C SER A 155 -16.59 -5.97 -24.12
N LEU A 156 -16.33 -7.14 -24.74
CA LEU A 156 -15.15 -7.37 -25.57
C LEU A 156 -14.96 -6.24 -26.63
N PRO A 157 -13.72 -5.74 -26.78
CA PRO A 157 -12.45 -6.28 -26.26
C PRO A 157 -12.08 -5.81 -24.87
N VAL A 158 -12.94 -5.07 -24.13
CA VAL A 158 -12.66 -4.54 -22.80
C VAL A 158 -13.29 -5.42 -21.72
N VAL A 159 -12.51 -5.75 -20.71
CA VAL A 159 -12.97 -6.52 -19.54
C VAL A 159 -12.62 -5.78 -18.26
N ARG A 160 -13.63 -5.50 -17.45
CA ARG A 160 -13.48 -4.83 -16.16
C ARG A 160 -13.57 -5.87 -15.05
N PHE A 161 -12.58 -5.91 -14.19
CA PHE A 161 -12.52 -6.87 -13.08
C PHE A 161 -12.01 -6.24 -11.79
N ARG A 162 -12.43 -6.81 -10.66
CA ARG A 162 -11.92 -6.52 -9.33
C ARG A 162 -10.92 -7.59 -8.92
N VAL A 163 -9.82 -7.18 -8.30
CA VAL A 163 -8.78 -8.10 -7.80
C VAL A 163 -8.33 -7.70 -6.41
N ILE A 164 -8.26 -8.68 -5.50
CA ILE A 164 -7.63 -8.53 -4.18
C ILE A 164 -6.36 -9.37 -4.16
N CYS A 165 -5.23 -8.73 -3.92
CA CYS A 165 -3.93 -9.38 -4.06
C CYS A 165 -2.93 -8.96 -2.98
N SER A 166 -1.91 -9.79 -2.82
CA SER A 166 -0.77 -9.54 -1.95
C SER A 166 0.07 -8.35 -2.42
N LYS A 167 0.95 -7.87 -1.54
CA LYS A 167 1.96 -6.87 -1.91
C LYS A 167 2.81 -7.35 -3.09
N GLY A 168 3.24 -6.39 -3.90
CA GLY A 168 4.17 -6.65 -5.01
C GLY A 168 3.52 -7.22 -6.27
N THR A 169 2.21 -7.42 -6.29
CA THR A 169 1.46 -7.80 -7.49
C THR A 169 1.36 -6.63 -8.46
N TYR A 170 1.76 -6.84 -9.70
CA TYR A 170 1.65 -5.88 -10.80
C TYR A 170 0.40 -6.19 -11.63
N ILE A 171 -0.61 -5.33 -11.55
CA ILE A 171 -1.88 -5.53 -12.28
C ILE A 171 -1.65 -5.40 -13.79
N ARG A 172 -0.70 -4.58 -14.22
CA ARG A 172 -0.26 -4.49 -15.63
C ARG A 172 0.19 -5.85 -16.16
N THR A 173 1.03 -6.53 -15.40
CA THR A 173 1.52 -7.87 -15.79
C THR A 173 0.39 -8.90 -15.74
N LEU A 174 -0.51 -8.84 -14.75
CA LEU A 174 -1.69 -9.71 -14.73
C LEU A 174 -2.52 -9.53 -16.02
N CYS A 175 -2.75 -8.31 -16.46
CA CYS A 175 -3.47 -8.03 -17.71
C CYS A 175 -2.74 -8.60 -18.94
N ALA A 176 -1.41 -8.43 -19.00
CA ALA A 176 -0.60 -8.97 -20.10
C ALA A 176 -0.63 -10.52 -20.11
N ASP A 177 -0.46 -11.16 -18.94
CA ASP A 177 -0.44 -12.62 -18.83
C ASP A 177 -1.83 -13.24 -19.11
N ILE A 178 -2.93 -12.56 -18.77
CA ILE A 178 -4.28 -12.98 -19.19
C ILE A 178 -4.40 -12.96 -20.71
N GLY A 179 -3.96 -11.88 -21.35
CA GLY A 179 -3.97 -11.74 -22.82
C GLY A 179 -3.07 -12.76 -23.51
N GLU A 180 -1.89 -13.04 -22.95
CA GLU A 180 -0.99 -14.11 -23.42
C GLU A 180 -1.65 -15.48 -23.32
N LYS A 181 -2.27 -15.82 -22.19
CA LYS A 181 -3.01 -17.07 -21.99
C LYS A 181 -4.15 -17.26 -22.98
N LEU A 182 -4.81 -16.18 -23.39
CA LEU A 182 -5.86 -16.17 -24.43
C LEU A 182 -5.30 -16.19 -25.84
N GLY A 183 -3.97 -16.03 -26.03
CA GLY A 183 -3.32 -16.01 -27.34
C GLY A 183 -3.55 -14.73 -28.14
N CYS A 184 -4.25 -13.73 -27.61
CA CYS A 184 -4.58 -12.50 -28.33
C CYS A 184 -3.75 -11.29 -27.88
N GLY A 185 -3.04 -11.36 -26.76
CA GLY A 185 -2.40 -10.23 -26.11
C GLY A 185 -3.38 -9.42 -25.26
N GLY A 186 -2.83 -8.68 -24.31
CA GLY A 186 -3.61 -7.85 -23.39
C GLY A 186 -2.79 -6.74 -22.77
N THR A 187 -3.43 -5.61 -22.49
CA THR A 187 -2.81 -4.46 -21.82
C THR A 187 -3.78 -3.84 -20.82
N MET A 188 -3.24 -3.24 -19.76
CA MET A 188 -4.05 -2.54 -18.76
C MET A 188 -4.49 -1.19 -19.32
N GLN A 189 -5.80 -0.98 -19.47
CA GLN A 189 -6.39 0.26 -19.96
C GLN A 189 -6.59 1.28 -18.85
N SER A 190 -7.07 0.84 -17.68
CA SER A 190 -7.24 1.69 -16.50
C SER A 190 -6.99 0.91 -15.22
N LEU A 191 -6.64 1.64 -14.14
CA LEU A 191 -6.43 1.06 -12.82
C LEU A 191 -6.88 2.01 -11.73
N ARG A 192 -7.73 1.51 -10.84
CA ARG A 192 -8.13 2.22 -9.63
C ARG A 192 -7.88 1.35 -8.41
N ARG A 193 -7.04 1.79 -7.47
CA ARG A 193 -6.88 1.12 -6.19
C ARG A 193 -8.00 1.54 -5.24
N THR A 194 -8.90 0.63 -4.92
CA THR A 194 -10.09 0.87 -4.10
C THR A 194 -9.82 0.67 -2.62
N ALA A 195 -8.81 -0.17 -2.28
CA ALA A 195 -8.43 -0.35 -0.88
C ALA A 195 -6.94 -0.69 -0.66
N VAL A 196 -6.44 -0.37 0.53
CA VAL A 196 -5.15 -0.80 1.09
C VAL A 196 -5.38 -1.26 2.53
N GLY A 197 -5.39 -2.56 2.80
CA GLY A 197 -5.77 -3.11 4.10
C GLY A 197 -7.18 -2.65 4.50
N ALA A 198 -7.28 -1.90 5.60
CA ALA A 198 -8.55 -1.36 6.09
C ALA A 198 -8.95 -0.01 5.46
N PHE A 199 -8.04 0.67 4.78
CA PHE A 199 -8.30 1.98 4.16
C PHE A 199 -9.09 1.84 2.88
N ARG A 200 -10.15 2.61 2.71
CA ARG A 200 -11.09 2.57 1.59
C ARG A 200 -11.08 3.86 0.79
N LEU A 201 -11.54 3.78 -0.46
CA LEU A 201 -11.62 4.95 -1.33
C LEU A 201 -12.65 5.98 -0.83
N GLU A 202 -13.69 5.55 -0.17
CA GLU A 202 -14.73 6.39 0.42
C GLU A 202 -14.21 7.28 1.57
N ASP A 203 -13.10 6.86 2.22
CA ASP A 203 -12.44 7.63 3.30
C ASP A 203 -11.34 8.55 2.77
N ALA A 204 -11.10 8.56 1.45
CA ALA A 204 -9.98 9.25 0.86
C ALA A 204 -10.33 10.68 0.43
N TYR A 205 -9.39 11.59 0.68
CA TYR A 205 -9.47 13.00 0.28
C TYR A 205 -8.66 13.26 -0.99
N THR A 206 -9.14 14.12 -1.85
CA THR A 206 -8.33 14.71 -2.94
C THR A 206 -7.29 15.71 -2.36
N LEU A 207 -6.27 16.03 -3.14
CA LEU A 207 -5.29 17.06 -2.74
C LEU A 207 -5.95 18.45 -2.59
N GLU A 208 -6.96 18.74 -3.40
CA GLU A 208 -7.72 19.99 -3.34
C GLU A 208 -8.53 20.09 -2.04
N GLU A 209 -9.28 19.04 -1.66
CA GLU A 209 -10.01 18.99 -0.39
C GLU A 209 -9.09 19.15 0.81
N LEU A 210 -7.90 18.53 0.79
CA LEU A 210 -6.91 18.68 1.85
C LEU A 210 -6.36 20.12 1.91
N GLN A 211 -6.19 20.79 0.78
CA GLN A 211 -5.80 22.20 0.76
C GLN A 211 -6.90 23.09 1.35
N GLN A 212 -8.16 22.85 1.00
CA GLN A 212 -9.32 23.57 1.55
C GLN A 212 -9.43 23.36 3.06
N LEU A 213 -9.26 22.13 3.55
CA LEU A 213 -9.25 21.85 5.00
C LEU A 213 -8.10 22.59 5.70
N LYS A 214 -6.92 22.65 5.08
CA LYS A 214 -5.79 23.42 5.62
C LYS A 214 -6.12 24.90 5.72
N ASP A 215 -6.65 25.50 4.65
CA ASP A 215 -6.94 26.92 4.57
C ASP A 215 -8.04 27.31 5.55
N GLY A 216 -8.96 26.38 5.83
CA GLY A 216 -9.99 26.50 6.86
C GLY A 216 -9.53 26.15 8.29
N GLY A 217 -8.25 25.82 8.50
CA GLY A 217 -7.72 25.45 9.84
C GLY A 217 -8.17 24.06 10.34
N ARG A 218 -8.79 23.23 9.48
CA ARG A 218 -9.42 21.95 9.82
C ARG A 218 -8.65 20.72 9.33
N LEU A 219 -7.41 20.86 8.86
CA LEU A 219 -6.63 19.75 8.29
C LEU A 219 -6.55 18.52 9.22
N ARG A 220 -6.62 18.72 10.54
CA ARG A 220 -6.58 17.63 11.51
C ARG A 220 -7.74 16.65 11.39
N GLU A 221 -8.88 17.06 10.85
CA GLU A 221 -10.06 16.22 10.65
C GLU A 221 -9.80 15.07 9.64
N ALA A 222 -8.88 15.28 8.68
CA ALA A 222 -8.47 14.29 7.69
C ALA A 222 -7.33 13.37 8.16
N ILE A 223 -6.83 13.54 9.41
CA ILE A 223 -5.64 12.83 9.87
C ILE A 223 -6.03 11.75 10.86
N LEU A 224 -5.82 10.50 10.47
CA LEU A 224 -5.99 9.36 11.34
C LEU A 224 -4.78 9.24 12.29
N PRO A 225 -5.00 8.92 13.58
CA PRO A 225 -3.92 8.69 14.52
C PRO A 225 -3.11 7.44 14.14
N VAL A 226 -1.83 7.42 14.54
CA VAL A 226 -0.90 6.33 14.15
C VAL A 226 -1.32 4.98 14.68
N ASP A 227 -1.91 4.93 15.86
CA ASP A 227 -2.37 3.71 16.53
C ASP A 227 -3.59 3.07 15.87
N SER A 228 -4.32 3.81 15.01
CA SER A 228 -5.45 3.28 14.25
C SER A 228 -5.10 2.07 13.38
N VAL A 229 -3.84 1.98 12.91
CA VAL A 229 -3.37 0.84 12.09
C VAL A 229 -3.13 -0.43 12.89
N PHE A 230 -3.15 -0.32 14.22
CA PHE A 230 -2.93 -1.41 15.17
C PHE A 230 -4.18 -1.78 15.96
N GLY A 231 -5.37 -1.46 15.45
CA GLY A 231 -6.65 -1.65 16.17
C GLY A 231 -6.90 -3.06 16.71
N SER A 232 -6.34 -4.09 16.06
CA SER A 232 -6.42 -5.49 16.53
C SER A 232 -5.44 -5.85 17.64
N CYS A 233 -4.49 -4.96 17.96
CA CYS A 233 -3.53 -5.18 19.04
C CYS A 233 -4.14 -4.78 20.39
N PRO A 234 -3.97 -5.59 21.46
CA PRO A 234 -4.36 -5.22 22.80
C PRO A 234 -3.69 -3.91 23.26
N VAL A 235 -4.28 -3.27 24.24
CA VAL A 235 -3.80 -2.02 24.85
C VAL A 235 -3.19 -2.28 26.20
N LEU A 236 -2.06 -1.63 26.49
CA LEU A 236 -1.44 -1.56 27.81
C LEU A 236 -1.06 -0.13 28.15
N HIS A 237 -1.34 0.29 29.37
CA HIS A 237 -1.02 1.63 29.89
C HIS A 237 0.12 1.53 30.90
N VAL A 238 1.20 2.25 30.65
CA VAL A 238 2.32 2.33 31.58
C VAL A 238 1.95 3.26 32.73
N ARG A 239 2.13 2.81 33.96
CA ARG A 239 1.84 3.60 35.15
C ARG A 239 2.76 4.82 35.23
N ARG A 240 2.25 5.90 35.84
CA ARG A 240 2.89 7.21 35.86
C ARG A 240 4.32 7.20 36.37
N GLU A 241 4.61 6.38 37.38
CA GLU A 241 5.93 6.26 37.98
C GLU A 241 6.98 5.65 37.03
N TYR A 242 6.56 4.98 35.94
CA TYR A 242 7.43 4.31 34.97
C TYR A 242 7.52 5.02 33.61
N LEU A 243 6.86 6.16 33.43
CA LEU A 243 6.83 6.90 32.14
C LEU A 243 8.21 7.19 31.61
N ARG A 244 9.19 7.51 32.47
CA ARG A 244 10.58 7.76 32.07
C ARG A 244 11.21 6.57 31.34
N LEU A 245 10.82 5.33 31.69
CA LEU A 245 11.30 4.12 30.99
C LEU A 245 10.69 4.08 29.57
N LEU A 246 9.42 4.38 29.45
CA LEU A 246 8.68 4.42 28.21
C LEU A 246 9.25 5.49 27.26
N ASP A 247 9.46 6.71 27.76
CA ASP A 247 10.00 7.84 27.01
C ASP A 247 11.41 7.56 26.44
N ASN A 248 12.19 6.79 27.15
CA ASN A 248 13.51 6.37 26.70
C ASN A 248 13.48 5.09 25.82
N GLY A 249 12.31 4.55 25.51
CA GLY A 249 12.16 3.34 24.70
C GLY A 249 12.69 2.08 25.38
N ASN A 250 12.66 2.02 26.71
CA ASN A 250 13.07 0.86 27.46
C ASN A 250 11.99 -0.23 27.45
N ALA A 251 12.39 -1.45 27.82
CA ALA A 251 11.45 -2.53 28.07
C ALA A 251 10.62 -2.23 29.33
N ILE A 252 9.36 -2.68 29.30
CA ILE A 252 8.37 -2.49 30.36
C ILE A 252 8.00 -3.86 30.94
N LEU A 253 8.01 -3.97 32.26
CA LEU A 253 7.55 -5.18 32.93
C LEU A 253 6.01 -5.19 33.04
N PRO A 254 5.36 -6.37 33.04
CA PRO A 254 3.90 -6.45 33.16
C PRO A 254 3.34 -5.71 34.39
N GLU A 255 4.00 -5.82 35.53
CA GLU A 255 3.64 -5.13 36.78
C GLU A 255 3.80 -3.60 36.72
N GLN A 256 4.47 -3.07 35.70
CA GLN A 256 4.61 -1.63 35.44
C GLN A 256 3.46 -1.08 34.59
N THR A 257 2.58 -1.96 34.10
CA THR A 257 1.36 -1.58 33.40
C THR A 257 0.15 -1.59 34.35
N ALA A 258 -0.91 -0.87 33.99
CA ALA A 258 -2.14 -0.84 34.77
C ALA A 258 -2.86 -2.19 34.71
N GLU A 259 -2.88 -2.81 33.54
CA GLU A 259 -3.59 -4.07 33.27
C GLU A 259 -2.86 -5.28 33.86
N LYS A 260 -1.53 -5.24 33.98
CA LYS A 260 -0.66 -6.35 34.43
C LYS A 260 -0.86 -7.65 33.63
N GLU A 261 -1.37 -7.54 32.42
CA GLU A 261 -1.65 -8.68 31.57
C GLU A 261 -0.39 -9.23 30.90
N LEU A 262 -0.44 -10.55 30.62
CA LEU A 262 0.58 -11.27 29.87
C LEU A 262 -0.06 -11.76 28.56
N TYR A 263 0.59 -11.45 27.47
CA TYR A 263 0.19 -11.91 26.14
C TYR A 263 1.14 -13.01 25.64
N ALA A 264 0.73 -13.71 24.58
CA ALA A 264 1.57 -14.72 23.96
C ALA A 264 2.90 -14.10 23.49
N PRO A 265 4.01 -14.88 23.46
CA PRO A 265 5.30 -14.42 22.95
C PRO A 265 5.16 -13.78 21.56
N ASP A 266 5.88 -12.70 21.35
CA ASP A 266 5.90 -11.90 20.12
C ASP A 266 4.57 -11.29 19.67
N ARG A 267 3.48 -11.49 20.41
CA ARG A 267 2.22 -10.79 20.17
C ARG A 267 2.42 -9.29 20.40
N TRP A 268 2.03 -8.50 19.41
CA TRP A 268 2.11 -7.04 19.51
C TRP A 268 1.02 -6.48 20.41
N VAL A 269 1.39 -5.48 21.18
CA VAL A 269 0.51 -4.68 22.04
C VAL A 269 0.73 -3.21 21.77
N ARG A 270 -0.31 -2.40 21.86
CA ARG A 270 -0.23 -0.95 21.83
C ARG A 270 0.12 -0.46 23.24
N MET A 271 1.21 0.30 23.35
CA MET A 271 1.67 0.84 24.62
C MET A 271 1.35 2.34 24.68
N TYR A 272 0.63 2.71 25.72
CA TYR A 272 0.22 4.09 26.01
C TYR A 272 0.87 4.61 27.29
N GLY A 273 1.07 5.91 27.36
CA GLY A 273 1.39 6.61 28.59
C GLY A 273 0.17 6.72 29.53
N ALA A 274 0.40 7.18 30.76
CA ALA A 274 -0.68 7.40 31.74
C ALA A 274 -1.60 8.60 31.36
N ASP A 275 -1.23 9.36 30.34
CA ASP A 275 -1.96 10.47 29.72
C ASP A 275 -2.70 10.08 28.45
N GLU A 276 -2.88 8.79 28.21
CA GLU A 276 -3.49 8.23 26.99
C GLU A 276 -2.70 8.53 25.69
N SER A 277 -1.46 8.99 25.80
CA SER A 277 -0.61 9.19 24.61
C SER A 277 -0.10 7.86 24.07
N PHE A 278 -0.27 7.61 22.75
CA PHE A 278 0.27 6.43 22.09
C PHE A 278 1.78 6.54 21.94
N CYS A 279 2.52 5.66 22.61
CA CYS A 279 3.97 5.70 22.63
C CYS A 279 4.62 4.71 21.67
N GLY A 280 3.98 3.56 21.40
CA GLY A 280 4.58 2.58 20.51
C GLY A 280 3.91 1.21 20.49
N ILE A 281 4.50 0.35 19.68
CA ILE A 281 4.19 -1.07 19.63
C ILE A 281 5.29 -1.83 20.37
N TYR A 282 4.86 -2.70 21.25
CA TYR A 282 5.70 -3.59 22.04
C TYR A 282 5.34 -5.03 21.76
N ALA A 283 6.25 -5.96 22.06
CA ALA A 283 6.02 -7.40 22.02
C ALA A 283 6.50 -8.05 23.32
N TYR A 284 5.76 -9.05 23.80
CA TYR A 284 6.15 -9.77 25.00
C TYR A 284 7.33 -10.72 24.75
N GLU A 285 8.36 -10.59 25.55
CA GLU A 285 9.58 -11.41 25.54
C GLU A 285 9.53 -12.37 26.73
N ALA A 286 9.10 -13.61 26.49
CA ALA A 286 8.80 -14.58 27.56
C ALA A 286 10.03 -14.93 28.40
N ASP A 287 11.19 -15.10 27.77
CA ASP A 287 12.44 -15.48 28.45
C ASP A 287 12.87 -14.44 29.49
N ARG A 288 12.56 -13.17 29.24
CA ARG A 288 12.90 -12.03 30.11
C ARG A 288 11.69 -11.47 30.86
N LYS A 289 10.52 -12.06 30.68
CA LYS A 289 9.24 -11.67 31.31
C LYS A 289 8.97 -10.16 31.21
N ARG A 290 9.14 -9.59 30.00
CA ARG A 290 9.00 -8.15 29.79
C ARG A 290 8.44 -7.86 28.39
N TYR A 291 7.92 -6.66 28.20
CA TYR A 291 7.55 -6.10 26.91
C TYR A 291 8.75 -5.34 26.33
N ARG A 292 9.27 -5.75 25.16
CA ARG A 292 10.31 -5.02 24.43
C ARG A 292 9.68 -4.10 23.36
N PRO A 293 10.25 -2.91 23.12
CA PRO A 293 9.77 -2.06 22.05
C PRO A 293 10.04 -2.71 20.69
N VAL A 294 9.03 -2.71 19.84
CA VAL A 294 9.11 -3.08 18.41
C VAL A 294 9.26 -1.80 17.57
N LYS A 295 8.43 -0.80 17.86
CA LYS A 295 8.48 0.48 17.16
C LYS A 295 7.94 1.60 18.06
N MET A 296 8.72 2.67 18.21
CA MET A 296 8.38 3.82 19.03
C MET A 296 7.91 4.99 18.17
N PHE A 297 6.87 5.71 18.65
CA PHE A 297 6.27 6.85 17.96
C PHE A 297 6.35 8.15 18.77
N LEU A 298 7.11 8.15 19.85
CA LEU A 298 7.31 9.32 20.70
C LEU A 298 7.66 10.56 19.87
N GLU A 299 7.04 11.66 20.19
CA GLU A 299 7.43 12.97 19.70
C GLU A 299 8.67 13.41 20.50
N LYS A 300 9.80 13.63 19.84
CA LYS A 300 10.88 14.38 20.47
C LYS A 300 10.50 15.86 20.31
N GLU A 301 10.38 16.53 21.43
CA GLU A 301 10.29 17.99 21.48
C GLU A 301 11.40 18.68 20.69
#